data_d1622e566522c8357bddf2ac04cbb938
#
_entry.id   d1622e566522c8357bddf2ac04cbb938
#
_cell.length_a   1.000
_cell.length_b   1.000
_cell.length_c   1.000
_cell.angle_alpha   90.00
_cell.angle_beta   90.00
_cell.angle_gamma   90.00
#
_symmetry.space_group_name_H-M   'P 1'
#
loop_
_entity.id
_entity.type
_entity.pdbx_description
1 polymer ?
#
loop_
_entity_poly.entity_id
_entity_poly.type
_entity_poly.pdbx_seq_one_letter_code
_entity_poly.pdbx_strand_id
1 'polypeptide(L)'
;SKPGVRTAFTFSLHRDKTQLKGEYITEIPVSPLTYDASRLDDSEQKELLSKSYPYTILIVEDDDEVRTFLEKELSANFRVLTAVNGKVALNLLGSEDISLVLSDVMMPEMNGFELCKAVKTNLATSHIPLILLTALTDERQRMYGISGGADGYIQKPFRVDFVKLRVIRILEERKKLREALLQKLQNSNLLMAEPEKVENMDDLFLRKFLTRIEQVYTDPEYNIEKLSDTLGLSRGHLHRKIKDLTGTSPVDFLRNFRLKKAAALLKQKQYNISEIAYQTGFSSSAYFAKCFKAVYNLTPTEYQQEDKPV
;
A
#
# COMPACT_ATOMS: atom_id res chain seq x y z
N SER A 1 0.88 -14.52 53.98
CA SER A 1 -0.45 -13.87 54.03
C SER A 1 -1.39 -14.69 54.87
N LYS A 2 -2.16 -14.03 55.71
CA LYS A 2 -3.26 -14.66 56.45
C LYS A 2 -4.54 -14.50 55.62
N PRO A 3 -5.38 -15.51 55.44
CA PRO A 3 -6.64 -15.37 54.75
C PRO A 3 -7.48 -14.26 55.38
N GLY A 4 -7.99 -13.34 54.57
CA GLY A 4 -8.80 -12.18 55.02
C GLY A 4 -8.00 -10.89 55.33
N VAL A 5 -6.66 -10.89 55.18
CA VAL A 5 -5.82 -9.67 55.36
C VAL A 5 -5.30 -9.20 53.99
N ARG A 6 -5.35 -7.90 53.75
CA ARG A 6 -4.89 -7.26 52.55
C ARG A 6 -3.38 -7.55 52.32
N THR A 7 -3.06 -8.13 51.18
CA THR A 7 -1.66 -8.32 50.75
C THR A 7 -1.21 -7.08 49.97
N ALA A 8 -0.15 -6.42 50.42
CA ALA A 8 0.43 -5.30 49.73
C ALA A 8 1.81 -5.71 49.18
N PHE A 9 2.08 -5.43 47.93
CA PHE A 9 3.41 -5.52 47.32
C PHE A 9 3.96 -4.12 47.12
N THR A 10 5.17 -3.88 47.65
CA THR A 10 5.84 -2.58 47.49
C THR A 10 7.06 -2.78 46.62
N PHE A 11 7.17 -2.00 45.54
CA PHE A 11 8.31 -1.96 44.66
C PHE A 11 9.06 -0.62 44.85
N SER A 12 10.37 -0.68 45.05
CA SER A 12 11.22 0.51 45.11
C SER A 12 12.06 0.53 43.83
N LEU A 13 11.94 1.60 43.06
CA LEU A 13 12.77 1.86 41.88
C LEU A 13 13.79 2.95 42.20
N HIS A 14 15.05 2.66 41.94
CA HIS A 14 16.09 3.68 42.05
C HIS A 14 15.97 4.69 40.91
N ARG A 15 15.92 5.97 41.29
CA ARG A 15 15.76 7.08 40.34
C ARG A 15 17.08 7.49 39.66
N ASP A 16 18.20 6.95 40.12
CA ASP A 16 19.52 7.35 39.64
C ASP A 16 20.10 6.34 38.67
N LYS A 17 20.32 6.79 37.42
CA LYS A 17 20.85 6.00 36.29
C LYS A 17 22.31 5.53 36.53
N THR A 18 23.03 6.12 37.46
CA THR A 18 24.48 5.86 37.73
C THR A 18 24.74 4.55 38.46
N GLN A 19 23.73 3.88 39.02
CA GLN A 19 23.88 2.64 39.78
C GLN A 19 23.55 1.36 39.02
N LEU A 20 23.11 1.46 37.77
CA LEU A 20 22.82 0.29 36.94
C LEU A 20 24.08 -0.15 36.20
N LYS A 21 24.74 -1.19 36.72
CA LYS A 21 25.80 -1.93 35.99
C LYS A 21 25.13 -2.89 35.01
N GLY A 22 24.99 -2.50 33.76
CA GLY A 22 24.46 -3.30 32.64
C GLY A 22 24.58 -2.54 31.34
N GLU A 23 24.77 -3.23 30.26
CA GLU A 23 24.77 -2.61 28.92
C GLU A 23 23.45 -1.87 28.68
N TYR A 24 23.56 -0.54 28.59
CA TYR A 24 22.45 0.28 28.21
C TYR A 24 22.09 -0.08 26.76
N ILE A 25 20.89 -0.61 26.56
CA ILE A 25 20.30 -0.63 25.24
C ILE A 25 20.18 0.85 24.85
N THR A 26 21.08 1.30 23.98
CA THR A 26 20.93 2.60 23.31
C THR A 26 19.52 2.66 22.76
N GLU A 27 18.80 3.72 23.10
CA GLU A 27 17.47 3.97 22.56
C GLU A 27 17.53 3.77 21.04
N ILE A 28 17.05 2.63 20.59
CA ILE A 28 16.76 2.46 19.17
C ILE A 28 15.74 3.56 18.91
N PRO A 29 15.98 4.48 17.95
CA PRO A 29 14.98 5.47 17.62
C PRO A 29 13.74 4.68 17.21
N VAL A 30 12.80 4.57 18.14
CA VAL A 30 11.47 4.04 17.86
C VAL A 30 10.92 5.01 16.83
N SER A 31 10.93 4.58 15.57
CA SER A 31 10.22 5.28 14.53
C SER A 31 8.84 5.60 15.11
N PRO A 32 8.34 6.84 15.03
CA PRO A 32 7.12 7.26 15.71
C PRO A 32 5.90 6.68 15.02
N LEU A 33 5.75 5.35 15.09
CA LEU A 33 4.52 4.64 14.72
C LEU A 33 3.50 4.63 15.85
N THR A 34 3.82 5.25 16.99
CA THR A 34 2.81 5.64 17.98
C THR A 34 2.13 6.90 17.46
N TYR A 35 1.06 6.70 16.70
CA TYR A 35 0.17 7.79 16.32
C TYR A 35 -0.39 8.44 17.58
N ASP A 36 0.02 9.70 17.80
CA ASP A 36 -0.55 10.56 18.82
C ASP A 36 -1.88 11.12 18.26
N ALA A 37 -3.00 10.49 18.65
CA ALA A 37 -4.35 10.93 18.26
C ALA A 37 -4.65 12.37 18.74
N SER A 38 -3.85 12.93 19.64
CA SER A 38 -4.01 14.28 20.18
C SER A 38 -3.66 15.40 19.19
N ARG A 39 -3.15 15.08 18.01
CA ARG A 39 -2.74 16.07 16.98
C ARG A 39 -3.85 16.53 16.04
N LEU A 40 -5.02 15.90 16.07
CA LEU A 40 -6.18 16.35 15.29
C LEU A 40 -7.12 17.14 16.18
N ASP A 41 -7.66 18.23 15.65
CA ASP A 41 -8.77 18.93 16.27
C ASP A 41 -10.01 18.01 16.31
N ASP A 42 -10.81 18.09 17.37
CA ASP A 42 -12.02 17.28 17.56
C ASP A 42 -13.02 17.42 16.38
N SER A 43 -13.00 18.56 15.71
CA SER A 43 -13.82 18.82 14.51
C SER A 43 -13.34 17.99 13.30
N GLU A 44 -12.04 17.91 13.05
CA GLU A 44 -11.46 17.11 11.96
C GLU A 44 -11.68 15.61 12.19
N GLN A 45 -11.55 15.15 13.45
CA GLN A 45 -11.83 13.75 13.78
C GLN A 45 -13.28 13.38 13.49
N LYS A 46 -14.24 14.22 13.91
CA LYS A 46 -15.67 14.00 13.65
C LYS A 46 -15.99 13.99 12.16
N GLU A 47 -15.37 14.87 11.39
CA GLU A 47 -15.55 14.91 9.94
C GLU A 47 -15.05 13.63 9.28
N LEU A 48 -13.85 13.15 9.62
CA LEU A 48 -13.30 11.90 9.10
C LEU A 48 -14.16 10.70 9.45
N LEU A 49 -14.65 10.62 10.68
CA LEU A 49 -15.50 9.51 11.15
C LEU A 49 -16.91 9.51 10.56
N SER A 50 -17.37 10.62 9.98
CA SER A 50 -18.70 10.72 9.35
C SER A 50 -18.70 10.32 7.87
N LYS A 51 -17.53 10.18 7.23
CA LYS A 51 -17.41 9.88 5.78
C LYS A 51 -17.51 8.39 5.50
N SER A 52 -18.06 8.07 4.34
CA SER A 52 -17.94 6.73 3.74
C SER A 52 -16.76 6.71 2.76
N TYR A 53 -16.00 5.62 2.79
CA TYR A 53 -14.78 5.46 1.99
C TYR A 53 -14.92 4.24 1.04
N PRO A 54 -14.43 4.33 -0.20
CA PRO A 54 -14.52 3.24 -1.17
C PRO A 54 -13.44 2.17 -0.95
N TYR A 55 -13.19 1.81 0.31
CA TYR A 55 -12.18 0.83 0.68
C TYR A 55 -12.82 -0.41 1.29
N THR A 56 -12.20 -1.57 1.05
CA THR A 56 -12.59 -2.85 1.64
C THR A 56 -11.61 -3.20 2.75
N ILE A 57 -12.11 -3.37 3.97
CA ILE A 57 -11.33 -3.77 5.14
C ILE A 57 -11.59 -5.24 5.43
N LEU A 58 -10.54 -6.04 5.54
CA LEU A 58 -10.63 -7.42 6.02
C LEU A 58 -10.33 -7.47 7.50
N ILE A 59 -11.32 -7.87 8.29
CA ILE A 59 -11.19 -8.12 9.73
C ILE A 59 -10.90 -9.60 9.93
N VAL A 60 -9.83 -9.91 10.68
CA VAL A 60 -9.42 -11.28 11.00
C VAL A 60 -9.40 -11.41 12.52
N GLU A 61 -10.37 -12.13 13.07
CA GLU A 61 -10.60 -12.26 14.51
C GLU A 61 -11.31 -13.60 14.75
N ASP A 62 -10.83 -14.41 15.67
CA ASP A 62 -11.44 -15.72 15.98
C ASP A 62 -12.65 -15.60 16.92
N ASP A 63 -12.67 -14.60 17.79
CA ASP A 63 -13.81 -14.32 18.66
C ASP A 63 -14.98 -13.74 17.86
N ASP A 64 -16.12 -14.46 17.86
CA ASP A 64 -17.32 -14.09 17.12
C ASP A 64 -17.94 -12.76 17.59
N GLU A 65 -17.91 -12.48 18.90
CA GLU A 65 -18.49 -11.25 19.46
C GLU A 65 -17.65 -10.04 19.06
N VAL A 66 -16.33 -10.15 19.20
CA VAL A 66 -15.38 -9.09 18.80
C VAL A 66 -15.44 -8.86 17.30
N ARG A 67 -15.47 -9.94 16.49
CA ARG A 67 -15.54 -9.86 15.03
C ARG A 67 -16.82 -9.15 14.57
N THR A 68 -17.99 -9.58 15.10
CA THR A 68 -19.29 -8.98 14.78
C THR A 68 -19.36 -7.51 15.21
N PHE A 69 -18.81 -7.20 16.38
CA PHE A 69 -18.73 -5.82 16.86
C PHE A 69 -17.90 -4.93 15.93
N LEU A 70 -16.69 -5.36 15.57
CA LEU A 70 -15.82 -4.60 14.66
C LEU A 70 -16.44 -4.47 13.28
N GLU A 71 -17.06 -5.53 12.75
CA GLU A 71 -17.76 -5.51 11.47
C GLU A 71 -18.88 -4.45 11.47
N LYS A 72 -19.76 -4.48 12.47
CA LYS A 72 -20.85 -3.51 12.61
C LYS A 72 -20.33 -2.07 12.65
N GLU A 73 -19.33 -1.82 13.46
CA GLU A 73 -18.79 -0.49 13.66
C GLU A 73 -18.06 0.06 12.43
N LEU A 74 -17.25 -0.77 11.77
CA LEU A 74 -16.47 -0.36 10.58
C LEU A 74 -17.34 -0.28 9.32
N SER A 75 -18.45 -1.05 9.24
CA SER A 75 -19.36 -1.01 8.09
C SER A 75 -20.06 0.33 7.89
N ALA A 76 -20.09 1.19 8.92
CA ALA A 76 -20.56 2.57 8.77
C ALA A 76 -19.71 3.41 7.81
N ASN A 77 -18.42 3.06 7.65
CA ASN A 77 -17.46 3.84 6.89
C ASN A 77 -16.86 3.09 5.70
N PHE A 78 -16.81 1.74 5.75
CA PHE A 78 -16.09 0.89 4.80
C PHE A 78 -16.94 -0.31 4.35
N ARG A 79 -16.57 -0.91 3.22
CA ARG A 79 -16.97 -2.29 2.93
C ARG A 79 -16.14 -3.20 3.83
N VAL A 80 -16.79 -4.10 4.56
CA VAL A 80 -16.12 -5.01 5.50
C VAL A 80 -16.27 -6.45 5.02
N LEU A 81 -15.17 -7.20 5.08
CA LEU A 81 -15.11 -8.65 4.95
C LEU A 81 -14.53 -9.21 6.25
N THR A 82 -14.91 -10.42 6.62
CA THR A 82 -14.47 -11.04 7.87
C THR A 82 -13.86 -12.42 7.63
N ALA A 83 -12.88 -12.79 8.46
CA ALA A 83 -12.25 -14.10 8.49
C ALA A 83 -12.04 -14.55 9.93
N VAL A 84 -12.19 -15.83 10.20
CA VAL A 84 -12.06 -16.42 11.56
C VAL A 84 -10.62 -16.76 11.94
N ASN A 85 -9.69 -16.77 10.98
CA ASN A 85 -8.26 -17.02 11.19
C ASN A 85 -7.44 -16.58 9.97
N GLY A 86 -6.10 -16.64 10.09
CA GLY A 86 -5.19 -16.21 9.04
C GLY A 86 -5.29 -17.05 7.75
N LYS A 87 -5.65 -18.32 7.81
CA LYS A 87 -5.79 -19.16 6.60
C LYS A 87 -6.99 -18.74 5.75
N VAL A 88 -8.13 -18.48 6.38
CA VAL A 88 -9.32 -17.95 5.70
C VAL A 88 -9.03 -16.57 5.12
N ALA A 89 -8.30 -15.74 5.87
CA ALA A 89 -7.88 -14.42 5.40
C ALA A 89 -7.01 -14.50 4.14
N LEU A 90 -6.04 -15.42 4.05
CA LEU A 90 -5.20 -15.61 2.85
C LEU A 90 -6.03 -16.02 1.62
N ASN A 91 -7.06 -16.83 1.79
CA ASN A 91 -7.96 -17.20 0.69
C ASN A 91 -8.72 -15.97 0.16
N LEU A 92 -9.25 -15.13 1.08
CA LEU A 92 -9.95 -13.89 0.70
C LEU A 92 -9.00 -12.90 0.02
N LEU A 93 -7.76 -12.77 0.48
CA LEU A 93 -6.74 -11.93 -0.16
C LEU A 93 -6.40 -12.40 -1.58
N GLY A 94 -6.60 -13.67 -1.88
CA GLY A 94 -6.43 -14.24 -3.23
C GLY A 94 -7.56 -13.84 -4.19
N SER A 95 -8.79 -13.72 -3.73
CA SER A 95 -10.00 -13.53 -4.55
C SER A 95 -10.57 -12.13 -4.51
N GLU A 96 -10.54 -11.45 -3.36
CA GLU A 96 -11.19 -10.17 -3.13
C GLU A 96 -10.23 -8.98 -3.29
N ASP A 97 -10.81 -7.79 -3.56
CA ASP A 97 -10.07 -6.53 -3.61
C ASP A 97 -10.06 -5.90 -2.20
N ILE A 98 -9.00 -6.19 -1.44
CA ILE A 98 -8.85 -5.78 -0.04
C ILE A 98 -7.86 -4.63 0.05
N SER A 99 -8.29 -3.53 0.66
CA SER A 99 -7.50 -2.31 0.81
C SER A 99 -6.65 -2.28 2.09
N LEU A 100 -7.08 -3.00 3.15
CA LEU A 100 -6.37 -3.10 4.43
C LEU A 100 -6.82 -4.34 5.20
N VAL A 101 -5.89 -4.97 5.91
CA VAL A 101 -6.15 -6.06 6.85
C VAL A 101 -6.04 -5.54 8.28
N LEU A 102 -7.07 -5.82 9.09
CA LEU A 102 -7.09 -5.61 10.54
C LEU A 102 -7.16 -6.97 11.20
N SER A 103 -6.09 -7.44 11.83
CA SER A 103 -5.97 -8.80 12.34
C SER A 103 -5.68 -8.85 13.83
N ASP A 104 -6.39 -9.71 14.56
CA ASP A 104 -5.91 -10.13 15.88
C ASP A 104 -4.58 -10.88 15.74
N VAL A 105 -3.79 -10.83 16.80
CA VAL A 105 -2.52 -11.55 16.89
C VAL A 105 -2.75 -13.01 17.29
N MET A 106 -3.62 -13.26 18.27
CA MET A 106 -3.77 -14.58 18.89
C MET A 106 -4.96 -15.33 18.31
N MET A 107 -4.74 -16.08 17.24
CA MET A 107 -5.78 -16.87 16.57
C MET A 107 -5.33 -18.30 16.34
N PRO A 108 -6.25 -19.28 16.28
CA PRO A 108 -5.95 -20.66 15.94
C PRO A 108 -5.51 -20.81 14.49
N GLU A 109 -4.84 -21.93 14.16
CA GLU A 109 -4.37 -22.36 12.85
C GLU A 109 -3.29 -21.47 12.23
N MET A 110 -3.49 -20.19 12.13
CA MET A 110 -2.55 -19.18 11.64
C MET A 110 -2.77 -17.90 12.41
N ASN A 111 -1.79 -17.52 13.21
CA ASN A 111 -1.83 -16.30 14.02
C ASN A 111 -1.57 -15.02 13.18
N GLY A 112 -1.81 -13.84 13.77
CA GLY A 112 -1.69 -12.57 13.07
C GLY A 112 -0.25 -12.25 12.61
N PHE A 113 0.78 -12.71 13.32
CA PHE A 113 2.18 -12.53 12.89
C PHE A 113 2.52 -13.39 11.67
N GLU A 114 2.05 -14.64 11.66
CA GLU A 114 2.23 -15.55 10.53
C GLU A 114 1.48 -15.02 9.30
N LEU A 115 0.26 -14.54 9.49
CA LEU A 115 -0.51 -13.88 8.44
C LEU A 115 0.23 -12.64 7.90
N CYS A 116 0.72 -11.77 8.77
CA CYS A 116 1.48 -10.58 8.40
C CYS A 116 2.70 -10.95 7.56
N LYS A 117 3.50 -11.91 8.01
CA LYS A 117 4.67 -12.40 7.27
C LYS A 117 4.26 -12.95 5.89
N ALA A 118 3.21 -13.78 5.83
CA ALA A 118 2.73 -14.35 4.57
C ALA A 118 2.27 -13.26 3.59
N VAL A 119 1.53 -12.25 4.06
CA VAL A 119 1.08 -11.11 3.25
C VAL A 119 2.26 -10.28 2.74
N LYS A 120 3.21 -9.93 3.61
CA LYS A 120 4.33 -9.02 3.29
C LYS A 120 5.43 -9.66 2.45
N THR A 121 5.61 -10.99 2.51
CA THR A 121 6.58 -11.71 1.68
C THR A 121 6.01 -12.18 0.33
N ASN A 122 4.70 -12.14 0.14
CA ASN A 122 4.08 -12.52 -1.11
C ASN A 122 4.00 -11.31 -2.07
N LEU A 123 4.55 -11.48 -3.28
CA LEU A 123 4.58 -10.43 -4.29
C LEU A 123 3.18 -9.89 -4.65
N ALA A 124 2.16 -10.73 -4.60
CA ALA A 124 0.78 -10.36 -4.94
C ALA A 124 0.11 -9.46 -3.89
N THR A 125 0.48 -9.57 -2.61
CA THR A 125 -0.23 -8.98 -1.48
C THR A 125 0.61 -8.03 -0.63
N SER A 126 1.94 -7.94 -0.84
CA SER A 126 2.86 -7.14 -0.03
C SER A 126 2.47 -5.67 0.10
N HIS A 127 1.80 -5.11 -0.93
CA HIS A 127 1.29 -3.73 -0.93
C HIS A 127 0.12 -3.50 0.02
N ILE A 128 -0.60 -4.55 0.45
CA ILE A 128 -1.77 -4.41 1.32
C ILE A 128 -1.31 -4.10 2.74
N PRO A 129 -1.73 -2.95 3.32
CA PRO A 129 -1.39 -2.62 4.70
C PRO A 129 -2.06 -3.57 5.67
N LEU A 130 -1.34 -3.90 6.74
CA LEU A 130 -1.80 -4.79 7.79
C LEU A 130 -1.57 -4.17 9.16
N ILE A 131 -2.65 -4.05 9.93
CA ILE A 131 -2.67 -3.59 11.32
C ILE A 131 -2.91 -4.80 12.22
N LEU A 132 -2.09 -4.96 13.25
CA LEU A 132 -2.25 -6.00 14.27
C LEU A 132 -2.95 -5.43 15.50
N LEU A 133 -4.01 -6.12 15.94
CA LEU A 133 -4.67 -5.91 17.23
C LEU A 133 -4.00 -6.82 18.26
N THR A 134 -3.49 -6.26 19.36
CA THR A 134 -2.68 -7.04 20.29
C THR A 134 -3.02 -6.74 21.74
N ALA A 135 -3.13 -7.80 22.55
CA ALA A 135 -3.21 -7.68 24.01
C ALA A 135 -1.83 -7.47 24.68
N LEU A 136 -0.76 -7.39 23.88
CA LEU A 136 0.60 -7.59 24.35
C LEU A 136 1.21 -6.37 25.01
N THR A 137 1.58 -6.56 26.26
CA THR A 137 2.44 -5.69 27.05
C THR A 137 3.94 -6.05 26.92
N ASP A 138 4.28 -7.16 26.22
CA ASP A 138 5.66 -7.67 26.17
C ASP A 138 6.43 -7.08 24.97
N GLU A 139 7.53 -6.38 25.29
CA GLU A 139 8.43 -5.77 24.29
C GLU A 139 9.01 -6.77 23.28
N ARG A 140 9.22 -8.02 23.68
CA ARG A 140 9.74 -9.07 22.78
C ARG A 140 8.80 -9.38 21.63
N GLN A 141 7.51 -9.38 21.88
CA GLN A 141 6.51 -9.65 20.84
C GLN A 141 6.27 -8.41 19.97
N ARG A 142 6.46 -7.20 20.50
CA ARG A 142 6.57 -5.98 19.67
C ARG A 142 7.75 -6.08 18.69
N MET A 143 8.89 -6.59 19.12
CA MET A 143 10.05 -6.79 18.25
C MET A 143 9.80 -7.82 17.14
N TYR A 144 9.10 -8.92 17.43
CA TYR A 144 8.69 -9.89 16.40
C TYR A 144 7.72 -9.28 15.38
N GLY A 145 6.81 -8.44 15.81
CA GLY A 145 5.89 -7.75 14.93
C GLY A 145 6.57 -6.71 14.03
N ILE A 146 7.50 -5.93 14.56
CA ILE A 146 8.29 -4.94 13.79
C ILE A 146 9.13 -5.66 12.72
N SER A 147 9.75 -6.80 13.04
CA SER A 147 10.47 -7.63 12.07
C SER A 147 9.55 -8.29 11.03
N GLY A 148 8.27 -8.45 11.33
CA GLY A 148 7.24 -8.99 10.41
C GLY A 148 6.71 -8.02 9.37
N GLY A 149 7.03 -6.71 9.46
CA GLY A 149 6.65 -5.70 8.47
C GLY A 149 5.21 -5.20 8.58
N ALA A 150 4.55 -5.31 9.74
CA ALA A 150 3.22 -4.75 9.96
C ALA A 150 3.24 -3.21 9.84
N ASP A 151 2.19 -2.64 9.22
CA ASP A 151 2.06 -1.18 9.02
C ASP A 151 1.51 -0.47 10.27
N GLY A 152 1.04 -1.22 11.25
CA GLY A 152 0.56 -0.66 12.52
C GLY A 152 0.23 -1.70 13.56
N TYR A 153 0.17 -1.21 14.81
CA TYR A 153 -0.23 -1.98 15.99
C TYR A 153 -1.24 -1.18 16.77
N ILE A 154 -2.28 -1.87 17.26
CA ILE A 154 -3.29 -1.30 18.15
C ILE A 154 -3.40 -2.22 19.38
N GLN A 155 -3.18 -1.66 20.55
CA GLN A 155 -3.26 -2.40 21.80
C GLN A 155 -4.70 -2.55 22.25
N LYS A 156 -5.11 -3.77 22.61
CA LYS A 156 -6.37 -4.08 23.31
C LYS A 156 -6.19 -3.75 24.81
N PRO A 157 -7.18 -3.12 25.49
CA PRO A 157 -8.46 -2.65 24.96
C PRO A 157 -8.32 -1.32 24.19
N PHE A 158 -9.09 -1.15 23.13
CA PHE A 158 -9.07 0.04 22.28
C PHE A 158 -10.46 0.68 22.14
N ARG A 159 -10.50 1.94 21.78
CA ARG A 159 -11.71 2.62 21.33
C ARG A 159 -11.88 2.42 19.83
N VAL A 160 -13.07 2.15 19.36
CA VAL A 160 -13.35 1.91 17.93
C VAL A 160 -13.01 3.14 17.07
N ASP A 161 -13.31 4.34 17.57
CA ASP A 161 -12.95 5.58 16.87
C ASP A 161 -11.45 5.66 16.59
N PHE A 162 -10.62 5.19 17.52
CA PHE A 162 -9.17 5.14 17.33
C PHE A 162 -8.78 4.16 16.22
N VAL A 163 -9.44 2.99 16.16
CA VAL A 163 -9.23 2.01 15.09
C VAL A 163 -9.61 2.61 13.74
N LYS A 164 -10.81 3.23 13.64
CA LYS A 164 -11.30 3.90 12.43
C LYS A 164 -10.32 4.97 11.94
N LEU A 165 -9.90 5.86 12.82
CA LEU A 165 -8.95 6.93 12.49
C LEU A 165 -7.60 6.36 12.01
N ARG A 166 -7.09 5.31 12.66
CA ARG A 166 -5.84 4.66 12.25
C ARG A 166 -5.92 4.05 10.87
N VAL A 167 -7.02 3.35 10.56
CA VAL A 167 -7.32 2.79 9.24
C VAL A 167 -7.36 3.91 8.18
N ILE A 168 -8.13 4.96 8.42
CA ILE A 168 -8.27 6.11 7.51
C ILE A 168 -6.89 6.71 7.21
N ARG A 169 -6.09 6.96 8.23
CA ARG A 169 -4.77 7.59 8.08
C ARG A 169 -3.82 6.76 7.23
N ILE A 170 -3.72 5.46 7.49
CA ILE A 170 -2.86 4.58 6.69
C ILE A 170 -3.28 4.59 5.22
N LEU A 171 -4.58 4.56 4.94
CA LEU A 171 -5.10 4.60 3.57
C LEU A 171 -4.88 5.95 2.88
N GLU A 172 -5.03 7.06 3.60
CA GLU A 172 -4.73 8.41 3.09
C GLU A 172 -3.23 8.61 2.83
N GLU A 173 -2.36 8.15 3.72
CA GLU A 173 -0.91 8.21 3.53
C GLU A 173 -0.48 7.43 2.28
N ARG A 174 -1.05 6.24 2.08
CA ARG A 174 -0.82 5.46 0.86
C ARG A 174 -1.33 6.16 -0.40
N LYS A 175 -2.49 6.80 -0.32
CA LYS A 175 -3.01 7.61 -1.42
C LYS A 175 -2.04 8.74 -1.80
N LYS A 176 -1.52 9.48 -0.83
CA LYS A 176 -0.53 10.55 -1.04
C LYS A 176 0.77 10.03 -1.66
N LEU A 177 1.30 8.90 -1.15
CA LEU A 177 2.50 8.26 -1.71
C LEU A 177 2.30 7.84 -3.17
N ARG A 178 1.14 7.27 -3.49
CA ARG A 178 0.76 6.90 -4.85
C ARG A 178 0.70 8.12 -5.78
N GLU A 179 0.06 9.20 -5.35
CA GLU A 179 -0.02 10.46 -6.11
C GLU A 179 1.37 11.05 -6.35
N ALA A 180 2.24 11.04 -5.35
CA ALA A 180 3.63 11.49 -5.48
C ALA A 180 4.43 10.61 -6.46
N LEU A 181 4.23 9.29 -6.43
CA LEU A 181 4.86 8.36 -7.38
C LEU A 181 4.40 8.65 -8.81
N LEU A 182 3.09 8.83 -9.01
CA LEU A 182 2.55 9.18 -10.33
C LEU A 182 3.13 10.49 -10.88
N GLN A 183 3.22 11.52 -10.05
CA GLN A 183 3.84 12.79 -10.44
C GLN A 183 5.30 12.61 -10.84
N LYS A 184 6.07 11.83 -10.07
CA LYS A 184 7.46 11.50 -10.42
C LYS A 184 7.53 10.76 -11.76
N LEU A 185 6.69 9.76 -12.00
CA LEU A 185 6.64 9.01 -13.25
C LEU A 185 6.23 9.88 -14.44
N GLN A 186 5.41 10.90 -14.23
CA GLN A 186 5.00 11.85 -15.28
C GLN A 186 6.10 12.89 -15.60
N ASN A 187 6.76 13.44 -14.57
CA ASN A 187 7.66 14.59 -14.71
C ASN A 187 9.10 14.25 -15.06
N SER A 188 9.55 13.02 -14.91
CA SER A 188 10.95 12.69 -15.13
C SER A 188 11.16 11.70 -16.28
N ASN A 189 12.28 11.88 -17.00
CA ASN A 189 12.90 10.84 -17.82
C ASN A 189 13.42 9.65 -16.95
N LEU A 190 12.80 9.43 -15.80
CA LEU A 190 13.22 8.61 -14.67
C LEU A 190 13.12 7.10 -14.89
N LEU A 191 13.02 6.65 -16.11
CA LEU A 191 13.21 5.25 -16.42
C LEU A 191 14.68 4.81 -16.32
N MET A 192 15.60 5.80 -16.15
CA MET A 192 17.05 5.57 -15.99
C MET A 192 17.56 5.78 -14.56
N ALA A 193 16.77 6.30 -13.62
CA ALA A 193 17.17 6.36 -12.22
C ALA A 193 16.89 4.99 -11.59
N GLU A 194 17.90 4.15 -11.53
CA GLU A 194 17.88 2.99 -10.64
C GLU A 194 17.56 3.50 -9.23
N PRO A 195 16.50 2.99 -8.57
CA PRO A 195 16.34 3.25 -7.15
C PRO A 195 17.58 2.66 -6.47
N GLU A 196 18.38 3.52 -5.84
CA GLU A 196 19.68 3.17 -5.24
C GLU A 196 19.58 2.08 -4.18
N LYS A 197 18.38 1.75 -3.71
CA LYS A 197 18.13 0.70 -2.74
C LYS A 197 16.75 0.08 -2.95
N VAL A 198 16.69 -1.24 -3.09
CA VAL A 198 15.42 -1.99 -2.99
C VAL A 198 15.15 -2.18 -1.50
N GLU A 199 14.21 -1.43 -0.96
CA GLU A 199 13.90 -1.46 0.48
C GLU A 199 12.83 -2.50 0.83
N ASN A 200 11.93 -2.81 -0.12
CA ASN A 200 10.81 -3.71 0.12
C ASN A 200 10.34 -4.46 -1.15
N MET A 201 9.38 -5.37 -0.97
CA MET A 201 8.83 -6.20 -2.07
C MET A 201 8.10 -5.38 -3.13
N ASP A 202 7.53 -4.23 -2.77
CA ASP A 202 6.81 -3.35 -3.70
C ASP A 202 7.78 -2.60 -4.61
N ASP A 203 8.94 -2.17 -4.09
CA ASP A 203 10.02 -1.55 -4.89
C ASP A 203 10.58 -2.55 -5.88
N LEU A 204 10.83 -3.80 -5.44
CA LEU A 204 11.28 -4.88 -6.32
C LEU A 204 10.27 -5.15 -7.43
N PHE A 205 8.98 -5.19 -7.09
CA PHE A 205 7.90 -5.39 -8.04
C PHE A 205 7.84 -4.24 -9.06
N LEU A 206 7.82 -2.99 -8.60
CA LEU A 206 7.76 -1.81 -9.46
C LEU A 206 8.97 -1.77 -10.42
N ARG A 207 10.16 -2.09 -9.93
CA ARG A 207 11.35 -2.19 -10.78
C ARG A 207 11.16 -3.23 -11.89
N LYS A 208 10.77 -4.45 -11.55
CA LYS A 208 10.51 -5.51 -12.52
C LYS A 208 9.43 -5.11 -13.53
N PHE A 209 8.35 -4.51 -13.04
CA PHE A 209 7.25 -4.03 -13.86
C PHE A 209 7.71 -2.95 -14.86
N LEU A 210 8.38 -1.90 -14.38
CA LEU A 210 8.87 -0.80 -15.21
C LEU A 210 9.89 -1.27 -16.24
N THR A 211 10.86 -2.12 -15.84
CA THR A 211 11.83 -2.74 -16.76
C THR A 211 11.12 -3.53 -17.85
N ARG A 212 10.09 -4.29 -17.48
CA ARG A 212 9.35 -5.04 -18.49
C ARG A 212 8.56 -4.14 -19.43
N ILE A 213 7.90 -3.13 -18.93
CA ILE A 213 7.20 -2.12 -19.76
C ILE A 213 8.14 -1.48 -20.77
N GLU A 214 9.36 -1.08 -20.34
CA GLU A 214 10.37 -0.49 -21.22
C GLU A 214 10.81 -1.43 -22.34
N GLN A 215 10.87 -2.72 -22.08
CA GLN A 215 11.25 -3.72 -23.09
C GLN A 215 10.17 -3.99 -24.15
N VAL A 216 8.89 -3.78 -23.77
CA VAL A 216 7.76 -4.28 -24.58
C VAL A 216 6.81 -3.20 -25.08
N TYR A 217 7.01 -1.92 -24.73
CA TYR A 217 6.06 -0.87 -25.08
C TYR A 217 5.90 -0.68 -26.60
N THR A 218 6.89 -1.04 -27.39
CA THR A 218 6.88 -0.96 -28.86
C THR A 218 6.08 -2.09 -29.52
N ASP A 219 5.81 -3.20 -28.82
CA ASP A 219 5.06 -4.32 -29.35
C ASP A 219 3.54 -4.05 -29.23
N PRO A 220 2.81 -3.82 -30.36
CA PRO A 220 1.37 -3.55 -30.32
C PRO A 220 0.53 -4.74 -29.81
N GLU A 221 1.06 -5.97 -29.96
CA GLU A 221 0.40 -7.20 -29.51
C GLU A 221 0.69 -7.57 -28.05
N TYR A 222 1.48 -6.75 -27.35
CA TYR A 222 1.75 -6.99 -25.94
C TYR A 222 0.56 -6.60 -25.07
N ASN A 223 0.05 -7.58 -24.36
CA ASN A 223 -1.15 -7.45 -23.53
C ASN A 223 -0.87 -7.78 -22.06
N ILE A 224 -1.89 -7.58 -21.22
CA ILE A 224 -1.80 -7.79 -19.78
C ILE A 224 -1.60 -9.26 -19.40
N GLU A 225 -2.04 -10.20 -20.22
CA GLU A 225 -1.84 -11.64 -19.98
C GLU A 225 -0.36 -11.99 -20.07
N LYS A 226 0.31 -11.57 -21.14
CA LYS A 226 1.76 -11.74 -21.28
C LYS A 226 2.55 -11.06 -20.15
N LEU A 227 2.06 -9.91 -19.66
CA LEU A 227 2.67 -9.18 -18.57
C LEU A 227 2.50 -9.93 -17.23
N SER A 228 1.30 -10.45 -16.95
CA SER A 228 1.02 -11.20 -15.72
C SER A 228 1.85 -12.49 -15.63
N ASP A 229 1.95 -13.23 -16.75
CA ASP A 229 2.76 -14.45 -16.85
C ASP A 229 4.25 -14.15 -16.59
N THR A 230 4.77 -13.08 -17.20
CA THR A 230 6.18 -12.67 -17.01
C THR A 230 6.50 -12.29 -15.57
N LEU A 231 5.55 -11.69 -14.84
CA LEU A 231 5.73 -11.28 -13.45
C LEU A 231 5.33 -12.36 -12.44
N GLY A 232 4.86 -13.53 -12.90
CA GLY A 232 4.44 -14.63 -12.05
C GLY A 232 3.21 -14.32 -11.19
N LEU A 233 2.31 -13.48 -11.70
CA LEU A 233 1.07 -13.08 -11.02
C LEU A 233 -0.15 -13.48 -11.84
N SER A 234 -1.27 -13.76 -11.17
CA SER A 234 -2.54 -13.83 -11.89
C SER A 234 -2.93 -12.45 -12.41
N ARG A 235 -3.73 -12.39 -13.47
CA ARG A 235 -4.24 -11.14 -14.08
C ARG A 235 -4.94 -10.25 -13.04
N GLY A 236 -5.74 -10.86 -12.16
CA GLY A 236 -6.44 -10.13 -11.08
C GLY A 236 -5.47 -9.51 -10.07
N HIS A 237 -4.48 -10.28 -9.62
CA HIS A 237 -3.46 -9.77 -8.69
C HIS A 237 -2.62 -8.66 -9.31
N LEU A 238 -2.19 -8.82 -10.56
CA LEU A 238 -1.46 -7.77 -11.28
C LEU A 238 -2.28 -6.48 -11.38
N HIS A 239 -3.58 -6.61 -11.75
CA HIS A 239 -4.46 -5.46 -11.88
C HIS A 239 -4.61 -4.71 -10.55
N ARG A 240 -4.92 -5.44 -9.45
CA ARG A 240 -5.07 -4.85 -8.12
C ARG A 240 -3.78 -4.16 -7.68
N LYS A 241 -2.64 -4.88 -7.73
CA LYS A 241 -1.36 -4.36 -7.26
C LYS A 241 -0.91 -3.11 -8.04
N ILE A 242 -1.01 -3.11 -9.37
CA ILE A 242 -0.66 -1.93 -10.17
C ILE A 242 -1.59 -0.76 -9.84
N LYS A 243 -2.90 -1.02 -9.75
CA LYS A 243 -3.88 0.02 -9.40
C LYS A 243 -3.59 0.62 -8.02
N ASP A 244 -3.25 -0.21 -7.03
CA ASP A 244 -2.93 0.24 -5.68
C ASP A 244 -1.62 1.01 -5.60
N LEU A 245 -0.58 0.59 -6.32
CA LEU A 245 0.71 1.27 -6.32
C LEU A 245 0.75 2.51 -7.20
N THR A 246 0.04 2.50 -8.34
CA THR A 246 0.14 3.58 -9.35
C THR A 246 -1.15 4.36 -9.56
N GLY A 247 -2.27 3.94 -8.97
CA GLY A 247 -3.58 4.57 -9.17
C GLY A 247 -4.22 4.35 -10.54
N THR A 248 -3.55 3.63 -11.45
CA THR A 248 -4.02 3.39 -12.82
C THR A 248 -4.09 1.90 -13.12
N SER A 249 -4.96 1.50 -14.06
CA SER A 249 -4.96 0.11 -14.51
C SER A 249 -3.66 -0.21 -15.28
N PRO A 250 -3.22 -1.49 -15.31
CA PRO A 250 -2.03 -1.87 -16.10
C PRO A 250 -2.13 -1.50 -17.59
N VAL A 251 -3.35 -1.58 -18.16
CA VAL A 251 -3.62 -1.19 -19.56
C VAL A 251 -3.41 0.32 -19.74
N ASP A 252 -3.98 1.11 -18.85
CA ASP A 252 -3.85 2.57 -18.88
C ASP A 252 -2.40 3.00 -18.63
N PHE A 253 -1.71 2.31 -17.73
CA PHE A 253 -0.30 2.56 -17.47
C PHE A 253 0.55 2.35 -18.72
N LEU A 254 0.42 1.21 -19.39
CA LEU A 254 1.15 0.94 -20.64
C LEU A 254 0.80 1.95 -21.74
N ARG A 255 -0.49 2.28 -21.88
CA ARG A 255 -0.94 3.30 -22.85
C ARG A 255 -0.33 4.67 -22.56
N ASN A 256 -0.37 5.13 -21.32
CA ASN A 256 0.20 6.42 -20.92
C ASN A 256 1.74 6.43 -21.09
N PHE A 257 2.39 5.31 -20.83
CA PHE A 257 3.81 5.13 -21.08
C PHE A 257 4.15 5.29 -22.57
N ARG A 258 3.42 4.62 -23.47
CA ARG A 258 3.55 4.76 -24.93
C ARG A 258 3.34 6.20 -25.38
N LEU A 259 2.32 6.88 -24.86
CA LEU A 259 2.05 8.29 -25.17
C LEU A 259 3.18 9.22 -24.72
N LYS A 260 3.79 8.96 -23.57
CA LYS A 260 4.95 9.73 -23.08
C LYS A 260 6.16 9.55 -23.99
N LYS A 261 6.45 8.32 -24.44
CA LYS A 261 7.54 8.06 -25.43
C LYS A 261 7.24 8.77 -26.76
N ALA A 262 5.98 8.72 -27.22
CA ALA A 262 5.56 9.44 -28.42
C ALA A 262 5.73 10.95 -28.30
N ALA A 263 5.36 11.56 -27.16
CA ALA A 263 5.57 12.98 -26.94
C ALA A 263 7.04 13.40 -27.02
N ALA A 264 7.97 12.56 -26.55
CA ALA A 264 9.40 12.80 -26.68
C ALA A 264 9.86 12.73 -28.15
N LEU A 265 9.34 11.80 -28.95
CA LEU A 265 9.64 11.68 -30.39
C LEU A 265 9.05 12.84 -31.20
N LEU A 266 7.82 13.28 -30.87
CA LEU A 266 7.19 14.43 -31.52
C LEU A 266 8.02 15.70 -31.39
N LYS A 267 8.63 15.95 -30.24
CA LYS A 267 9.51 17.11 -30.01
C LYS A 267 10.78 17.08 -30.86
N GLN A 268 11.25 15.89 -31.26
CA GLN A 268 12.45 15.76 -32.14
C GLN A 268 12.16 16.14 -33.60
N LYS A 269 10.88 16.18 -34.02
CA LYS A 269 10.45 16.54 -35.38
C LYS A 269 11.09 15.69 -36.50
N GLN A 270 11.56 14.47 -36.19
CA GLN A 270 12.32 13.62 -37.15
C GLN A 270 11.40 12.62 -37.88
N TYR A 271 10.26 12.31 -37.32
CA TYR A 271 9.32 11.29 -37.77
C TYR A 271 7.93 11.87 -38.04
N ASN A 272 7.18 11.26 -38.94
CA ASN A 272 5.77 11.62 -39.12
C ASN A 272 4.91 11.00 -38.05
N ILE A 273 3.67 11.52 -37.89
CA ILE A 273 2.74 11.13 -36.81
C ILE A 273 2.43 9.61 -36.83
N SER A 274 2.27 9.04 -38.04
CA SER A 274 1.96 7.61 -38.17
C SER A 274 3.17 6.74 -37.81
N GLU A 275 4.36 7.12 -38.20
CA GLU A 275 5.60 6.42 -37.80
C GLU A 275 5.78 6.42 -36.28
N ILE A 276 5.55 7.57 -35.62
CA ILE A 276 5.64 7.68 -34.16
C ILE A 276 4.59 6.77 -33.49
N ALA A 277 3.36 6.74 -34.01
CA ALA A 277 2.33 5.86 -33.48
C ALA A 277 2.77 4.38 -33.50
N TYR A 278 3.28 3.90 -34.63
CA TYR A 278 3.73 2.50 -34.78
C TYR A 278 5.01 2.22 -33.96
N GLN A 279 5.98 3.11 -33.96
CA GLN A 279 7.22 2.97 -33.16
C GLN A 279 6.94 2.91 -31.66
N THR A 280 5.84 3.51 -31.20
CA THR A 280 5.44 3.51 -29.79
C THR A 280 4.39 2.45 -29.46
N GLY A 281 4.17 1.48 -30.34
CA GLY A 281 3.36 0.30 -30.08
C GLY A 281 1.84 0.51 -30.22
N PHE A 282 1.41 1.56 -30.95
CA PHE A 282 0.00 1.69 -31.34
C PHE A 282 -0.24 0.98 -32.68
N SER A 283 -1.27 0.17 -32.75
CA SER A 283 -1.71 -0.51 -33.99
C SER A 283 -2.46 0.40 -34.95
N SER A 284 -2.88 1.59 -34.52
CA SER A 284 -3.65 2.55 -35.30
C SER A 284 -3.28 3.98 -34.97
N SER A 285 -2.89 4.78 -35.99
CA SER A 285 -2.57 6.19 -35.82
C SER A 285 -3.81 7.02 -35.42
N ALA A 286 -5.01 6.63 -35.83
CA ALA A 286 -6.25 7.28 -35.42
C ALA A 286 -6.53 7.07 -33.93
N TYR A 287 -6.36 5.85 -33.43
CA TYR A 287 -6.51 5.56 -32.01
C TYR A 287 -5.41 6.27 -31.19
N PHE A 288 -4.17 6.27 -31.68
CA PHE A 288 -3.09 7.05 -31.07
C PHE A 288 -3.46 8.52 -30.93
N ALA A 289 -3.90 9.18 -32.02
CA ALA A 289 -4.26 10.61 -31.98
C ALA A 289 -5.40 10.90 -30.99
N LYS A 290 -6.41 10.04 -30.91
CA LYS A 290 -7.49 10.15 -29.91
C LYS A 290 -6.95 10.06 -28.48
N CYS A 291 -6.11 9.05 -28.20
CA CYS A 291 -5.53 8.86 -26.86
C CYS A 291 -4.60 10.00 -26.49
N PHE A 292 -3.79 10.48 -27.44
CA PHE A 292 -2.84 11.58 -27.25
C PHE A 292 -3.59 12.88 -26.90
N LYS A 293 -4.63 13.23 -27.65
CA LYS A 293 -5.44 14.41 -27.38
C LYS A 293 -6.12 14.35 -26.01
N ALA A 294 -6.57 13.15 -25.59
CA ALA A 294 -7.20 12.97 -24.28
C ALA A 294 -6.24 13.20 -23.10
N VAL A 295 -4.93 12.94 -23.29
CA VAL A 295 -3.91 13.09 -22.23
C VAL A 295 -3.25 14.48 -22.25
N TYR A 296 -2.93 15.00 -23.46
CA TYR A 296 -2.17 16.23 -23.62
C TYR A 296 -3.02 17.45 -23.97
N ASN A 297 -4.34 17.28 -24.18
CA ASN A 297 -5.31 18.29 -24.65
C ASN A 297 -4.98 18.90 -26.03
N LEU A 298 -4.00 18.35 -26.73
CA LEU A 298 -3.54 18.74 -28.06
C LEU A 298 -3.50 17.51 -28.94
N THR A 299 -3.75 17.70 -30.25
CA THR A 299 -3.46 16.64 -31.22
C THR A 299 -1.96 16.43 -31.35
N PRO A 300 -1.47 15.24 -31.80
CA PRO A 300 -0.04 15.03 -32.04
C PRO A 300 0.57 16.07 -32.98
N THR A 301 -0.17 16.53 -33.99
CA THR A 301 0.28 17.54 -34.96
C THR A 301 0.45 18.92 -34.29
N GLU A 302 -0.55 19.35 -33.52
CA GLU A 302 -0.49 20.60 -32.75
C GLU A 302 0.68 20.57 -31.76
N TYR A 303 0.85 19.45 -31.04
CA TYR A 303 1.94 19.26 -30.07
C TYR A 303 3.32 19.29 -30.70
N GLN A 304 3.47 18.74 -31.93
CA GLN A 304 4.71 18.79 -32.71
C GLN A 304 5.06 20.20 -33.18
N GLN A 305 4.05 21.04 -33.41
CA GLN A 305 4.19 22.42 -33.88
C GLN A 305 4.39 23.43 -32.74
N GLU A 306 4.05 23.08 -31.49
CA GLU A 306 4.28 23.97 -30.35
C GLU A 306 5.78 24.20 -30.11
N ASP A 307 6.25 25.39 -30.50
CA ASP A 307 7.57 25.90 -30.15
C ASP A 307 7.54 26.51 -28.73
N LYS A 308 7.38 25.69 -27.70
CA LYS A 308 7.70 26.13 -26.34
C LYS A 308 9.13 25.69 -26.02
N PRO A 309 10.07 26.64 -25.90
CA PRO A 309 11.34 26.33 -25.26
C PRO A 309 11.09 25.92 -23.82
N VAL A 310 11.76 24.87 -23.40
CA VAL A 310 11.79 24.42 -22.00
C VAL A 310 12.62 25.40 -21.20
#